data_2050e496b835a05252dc0d74e25f124b
#
_entry.id   2050e496b835a05252dc0d74e25f124b
#
_cell.length_a   1.000
_cell.length_b   1.000
_cell.length_c   1.000
_cell.angle_alpha   90.00
_cell.angle_beta   90.00
_cell.angle_gamma   90.00
#
_symmetry.space_group_name_H-M   'P 1'
#
loop_
_entity.id
_entity.type
_entity.pdbx_description
1 polymer ?
#
loop_
_entity_poly.entity_id
_entity_poly.type
_entity_poly.pdbx_seq_one_letter_code
_entity_poly.pdbx_strand_id
1 'polypeptide(L)'
;MTYRKALDKVDRILEQNLLYDFYGELLTEHQQRVYEDAVYNDMSLSEIAGEQGISRQGVHDLIKRCDKILQDYESKLHLVERFMAAKEKIGEIEQLTAENDTDPGERMERIRELSRSLLKEW
;
A
#
# COMPACT_ATOMS: atom_id res chain seq x y z
N MET A 1 -2.35 20.35 -14.67
CA MET A 1 -3.46 19.39 -14.69
C MET A 1 -3.01 17.96 -14.99
N THR A 2 -2.19 17.76 -16.03
CA THR A 2 -1.66 16.43 -16.39
C THR A 2 -0.78 15.84 -15.30
N TYR A 3 0.00 16.66 -14.61
CA TYR A 3 0.90 16.27 -13.53
C TYR A 3 0.13 15.74 -12.30
N ARG A 4 -0.97 16.40 -11.93
CA ARG A 4 -1.83 15.96 -10.81
C ARG A 4 -2.49 14.61 -11.12
N LYS A 5 -2.99 14.42 -12.33
CA LYS A 5 -3.60 13.13 -12.72
C LYS A 5 -2.58 11.99 -12.69
N ALA A 6 -1.34 12.27 -13.10
CA ALA A 6 -0.28 11.28 -13.04
C ALA A 6 0.08 10.91 -11.60
N LEU A 7 0.17 11.91 -10.69
CA LEU A 7 0.43 11.69 -9.27
C LEU A 7 -0.71 10.90 -8.61
N ASP A 8 -1.96 11.27 -8.88
CA ASP A 8 -3.13 10.57 -8.35
C ASP A 8 -3.17 9.10 -8.81
N LYS A 9 -2.76 8.85 -10.05
CA LYS A 9 -2.70 7.49 -10.60
C LYS A 9 -1.59 6.68 -9.91
N VAL A 10 -0.41 7.28 -9.72
CA VAL A 10 0.72 6.64 -9.02
C VAL A 10 0.33 6.34 -7.57
N ASP A 11 -0.30 7.30 -6.90
CA ASP A 11 -0.75 7.12 -5.51
C ASP A 11 -1.77 5.97 -5.39
N ARG A 12 -2.68 5.84 -6.35
CA ARG A 12 -3.65 4.74 -6.38
C ARG A 12 -2.97 3.38 -6.58
N ILE A 13 -1.99 3.30 -7.46
CA ILE A 13 -1.24 2.06 -7.71
C ILE A 13 -0.48 1.66 -6.45
N LEU A 14 0.17 2.63 -5.78
CA LEU A 14 0.87 2.38 -4.52
C LEU A 14 -0.08 1.90 -3.43
N GLU A 15 -1.26 2.51 -3.32
CA GLU A 15 -2.29 2.11 -2.39
C GLU A 15 -2.77 0.69 -2.67
N GLN A 16 -3.05 0.37 -3.94
CA GLN A 16 -3.46 -0.97 -4.35
C GLN A 16 -2.39 -2.02 -4.03
N ASN A 17 -1.12 -1.70 -4.27
CA ASN A 17 -0.01 -2.58 -3.95
C ASN A 17 0.08 -2.86 -2.45
N LEU A 18 -0.05 -1.82 -1.61
CA LEU A 18 0.00 -1.97 -0.16
C LEU A 18 -1.20 -2.78 0.36
N LEU A 19 -2.39 -2.48 -0.11
CA LEU A 19 -3.59 -3.23 0.26
C LEU A 19 -3.46 -4.70 -0.10
N TYR A 20 -2.94 -4.99 -1.28
CA TYR A 20 -2.73 -6.35 -1.74
C TYR A 20 -1.64 -7.06 -0.92
N ASP A 21 -0.55 -6.37 -0.60
CA ASP A 21 0.53 -6.95 0.21
C ASP A 21 0.01 -7.40 1.59
N PHE A 22 -0.88 -6.62 2.20
CA PHE A 22 -1.41 -6.95 3.53
C PHE A 22 -2.59 -7.92 3.50
N TYR A 23 -3.48 -7.78 2.52
CA TYR A 23 -4.77 -8.49 2.53
C TYR A 23 -5.00 -9.42 1.33
N GLY A 24 -4.07 -9.44 0.37
CA GLY A 24 -4.25 -10.19 -0.87
C GLY A 24 -4.49 -11.69 -0.65
N GLU A 25 -3.89 -12.28 0.37
CA GLU A 25 -4.06 -13.69 0.70
C GLU A 25 -5.51 -14.04 1.09
N LEU A 26 -6.30 -13.04 1.46
CA LEU A 26 -7.70 -13.22 1.82
C LEU A 26 -8.64 -13.27 0.60
N LEU A 27 -8.13 -12.96 -0.57
CA LEU A 27 -8.84 -13.11 -1.83
C LEU A 27 -8.80 -14.58 -2.29
N THR A 28 -9.77 -14.97 -3.13
CA THR A 28 -9.72 -16.30 -3.75
C THR A 28 -8.54 -16.39 -4.72
N GLU A 29 -8.10 -17.62 -5.07
CA GLU A 29 -7.01 -17.82 -6.03
C GLU A 29 -7.28 -17.15 -7.37
N HIS A 30 -8.51 -17.25 -7.87
CA HIS A 30 -8.91 -16.62 -9.12
C HIS A 30 -8.85 -15.09 -9.02
N GLN A 31 -9.35 -14.52 -7.93
CA GLN A 31 -9.27 -13.08 -7.68
C GLN A 31 -7.83 -12.61 -7.59
N GLN A 32 -6.97 -13.34 -6.87
CA GLN A 32 -5.54 -13.02 -6.76
C GLN A 32 -4.88 -12.99 -8.13
N ARG A 33 -5.14 -13.99 -8.97
CA ARG A 33 -4.54 -14.09 -10.29
C ARG A 33 -4.91 -12.91 -11.18
N VAL A 34 -6.19 -12.59 -11.24
CA VAL A 34 -6.67 -11.47 -12.05
C VAL A 34 -6.15 -10.14 -11.52
N TYR A 35 -6.17 -9.95 -10.20
CA TYR A 35 -5.68 -8.73 -9.58
C TYR A 35 -4.18 -8.53 -9.78
N GLU A 36 -3.38 -9.58 -9.62
CA GLU A 36 -1.94 -9.54 -9.86
C GLU A 36 -1.63 -9.19 -11.33
N ASP A 37 -2.34 -9.79 -12.27
CA ASP A 37 -2.14 -9.51 -13.69
C ASP A 37 -2.44 -8.05 -14.02
N ALA A 38 -3.48 -7.47 -13.42
CA ALA A 38 -3.85 -6.09 -13.66
C ALA A 38 -2.91 -5.08 -12.98
N VAL A 39 -2.50 -5.35 -11.75
CA VAL A 39 -1.78 -4.38 -10.90
C VAL A 39 -0.27 -4.55 -11.01
N TYR A 40 0.23 -5.78 -11.00
CA TYR A 40 1.67 -6.06 -11.00
C TYR A 40 2.24 -6.41 -12.38
N ASN A 41 1.49 -7.13 -13.20
CA ASN A 41 1.97 -7.62 -14.48
C ASN A 41 1.62 -6.69 -15.65
N ASP A 42 1.00 -5.58 -15.37
CA ASP A 42 0.65 -4.53 -16.35
C ASP A 42 -0.10 -5.07 -17.58
N MET A 43 -0.94 -6.09 -17.37
CA MET A 43 -1.74 -6.65 -18.43
C MET A 43 -2.99 -5.79 -18.67
N SER A 44 -3.37 -5.64 -19.93
CA SER A 44 -4.61 -4.94 -20.29
C SER A 44 -5.83 -5.77 -19.91
N LEU A 45 -6.98 -5.11 -19.77
CA LEU A 45 -8.24 -5.81 -19.49
C LEU A 45 -8.56 -6.84 -20.58
N SER A 46 -8.24 -6.51 -21.85
CA SER A 46 -8.46 -7.42 -22.97
C SER A 46 -7.58 -8.67 -22.89
N GLU A 47 -6.32 -8.51 -22.51
CA GLU A 47 -5.39 -9.64 -22.35
C GLU A 47 -5.84 -10.56 -21.22
N ILE A 48 -6.24 -10.00 -20.09
CA ILE A 48 -6.73 -10.78 -18.95
C ILE A 48 -8.02 -11.51 -19.33
N ALA A 49 -8.95 -10.81 -20.01
CA ALA A 49 -10.20 -11.40 -20.47
C ALA A 49 -9.95 -12.59 -21.37
N GLY A 50 -8.98 -12.48 -22.30
CA GLY A 50 -8.61 -13.57 -23.19
C GLY A 50 -8.05 -14.78 -22.45
N GLU A 51 -7.19 -14.58 -21.47
CA GLU A 51 -6.60 -15.67 -20.69
C GLU A 51 -7.63 -16.35 -19.77
N GLN A 52 -8.52 -15.58 -19.17
CA GLN A 52 -9.46 -16.11 -18.19
C GLN A 52 -10.77 -16.60 -18.81
N GLY A 53 -10.98 -16.36 -20.11
CA GLY A 53 -12.21 -16.78 -20.79
C GLY A 53 -13.45 -16.03 -20.33
N ILE A 54 -13.30 -14.79 -19.90
CA ILE A 54 -14.39 -13.92 -19.47
C ILE A 54 -14.41 -12.63 -20.29
N SER A 55 -15.46 -11.82 -20.15
CA SER A 55 -15.55 -10.56 -20.87
C SER A 55 -14.61 -9.52 -20.27
N ARG A 56 -14.26 -8.51 -21.08
CA ARG A 56 -13.47 -7.36 -20.61
C ARG A 56 -14.19 -6.64 -19.47
N GLN A 57 -15.51 -6.47 -19.58
CA GLN A 57 -16.31 -5.87 -18.52
C GLN A 57 -16.29 -6.72 -17.25
N GLY A 58 -16.31 -8.04 -17.40
CA GLY A 58 -16.20 -8.98 -16.27
C GLY A 58 -14.88 -8.83 -15.53
N VAL A 59 -13.76 -8.63 -16.24
CA VAL A 59 -12.46 -8.35 -15.64
C VAL A 59 -12.50 -7.06 -14.84
N HIS A 60 -13.02 -5.99 -15.44
CA HIS A 60 -13.14 -4.69 -14.79
C HIS A 60 -13.95 -4.77 -13.49
N ASP A 61 -15.08 -5.43 -13.55
CA ASP A 61 -15.97 -5.62 -12.39
C ASP A 61 -15.30 -6.44 -11.29
N LEU A 62 -14.53 -7.46 -11.68
CA LEU A 62 -13.80 -8.31 -10.75
C LEU A 62 -12.70 -7.52 -10.02
N ILE A 63 -11.95 -6.69 -10.75
CA ILE A 63 -10.91 -5.84 -10.15
C ILE A 63 -11.54 -4.85 -9.17
N LYS A 64 -12.64 -4.20 -9.54
CA LYS A 64 -13.36 -3.30 -8.65
C LYS A 64 -13.85 -3.99 -7.38
N ARG A 65 -14.34 -5.21 -7.52
CA ARG A 65 -14.77 -6.00 -6.37
C ARG A 65 -13.61 -6.32 -5.45
N CYS A 66 -12.46 -6.69 -6.01
CA CYS A 66 -11.25 -6.94 -5.23
C CYS A 66 -10.80 -5.68 -4.48
N ASP A 67 -10.75 -4.53 -5.15
CA ASP A 67 -10.42 -3.26 -4.51
C ASP A 67 -11.33 -2.98 -3.31
N LYS A 68 -12.62 -3.22 -3.46
CA LYS A 68 -13.58 -3.01 -2.38
C LYS A 68 -13.34 -3.97 -1.21
N ILE A 69 -13.08 -5.24 -1.50
CA ILE A 69 -12.79 -6.24 -0.46
C ILE A 69 -11.55 -5.83 0.34
N LEU A 70 -10.50 -5.44 -0.35
CA LEU A 70 -9.25 -5.02 0.30
C LEU A 70 -9.45 -3.76 1.14
N GLN A 71 -10.19 -2.78 0.64
CA GLN A 71 -10.50 -1.57 1.38
C GLN A 71 -11.40 -1.83 2.59
N ASP A 72 -12.33 -2.77 2.48
CA ASP A 72 -13.17 -3.17 3.60
C ASP A 72 -12.34 -3.79 4.73
N TYR A 73 -11.34 -4.61 4.40
CA TYR A 73 -10.41 -5.13 5.40
C TYR A 73 -9.62 -4.01 6.05
N GLU A 74 -9.10 -3.08 5.25
CA GLU A 74 -8.33 -1.96 5.78
C GLU A 74 -9.18 -1.07 6.70
N SER A 75 -10.43 -0.84 6.35
CA SER A 75 -11.34 -0.03 7.17
C SER A 75 -11.57 -0.63 8.56
N LYS A 76 -11.42 -1.94 8.69
CA LYS A 76 -11.60 -2.67 9.95
C LYS A 76 -10.29 -2.88 10.69
N LEU A 77 -9.22 -3.20 9.98
CA LEU A 77 -7.97 -3.66 10.58
C LEU A 77 -6.89 -2.58 10.67
N HIS A 78 -6.91 -1.60 9.77
CA HIS A 78 -5.98 -0.46 9.74
C HIS A 78 -4.50 -0.84 9.68
N LEU A 79 -4.15 -2.00 9.08
CA LEU A 79 -2.76 -2.46 9.02
C LEU A 79 -1.91 -1.60 8.09
N VAL A 80 -2.47 -1.15 6.96
CA VAL A 80 -1.75 -0.27 6.03
C VAL A 80 -1.50 1.09 6.69
N GLU A 81 -2.52 1.65 7.33
CA GLU A 81 -2.41 2.92 8.05
C GLU A 81 -1.32 2.87 9.12
N ARG A 82 -1.32 1.80 9.94
CA ARG A 82 -0.31 1.60 10.98
C ARG A 82 1.08 1.41 10.40
N PHE A 83 1.18 0.66 9.32
CA PHE A 83 2.45 0.45 8.62
C PHE A 83 3.03 1.77 8.09
N MET A 84 2.20 2.59 7.46
CA MET A 84 2.63 3.88 6.93
C MET A 84 3.08 4.82 8.03
N ALA A 85 2.35 4.87 9.16
CA ALA A 85 2.73 5.67 10.30
C ALA A 85 4.04 5.20 10.93
N ALA A 86 4.21 3.88 11.08
CA ALA A 86 5.44 3.30 11.61
C ALA A 86 6.64 3.57 10.69
N LYS A 87 6.44 3.42 9.39
CA LYS A 87 7.49 3.67 8.39
C LYS A 87 7.97 5.12 8.42
N GLU A 88 7.05 6.06 8.57
CA GLU A 88 7.36 7.47 8.68
C GLU A 88 8.23 7.76 9.92
N LYS A 89 7.86 7.19 11.07
CA LYS A 89 8.62 7.34 12.32
C LYS A 89 10.00 6.70 12.24
N ILE A 90 10.09 5.53 11.64
CA ILE A 90 11.38 4.84 11.44
C ILE A 90 12.28 5.65 10.50
N GLY A 91 11.70 6.23 9.44
CA GLY A 91 12.43 7.11 8.53
C GLY A 91 12.99 8.34 9.24
N GLU A 92 12.22 8.93 10.16
CA GLU A 92 12.68 10.06 10.98
C GLU A 92 13.82 9.65 11.91
N ILE A 93 13.73 8.47 12.52
CA ILE A 93 14.80 7.91 13.35
C ILE A 93 16.09 7.76 12.52
N GLU A 94 15.98 7.16 11.33
CA GLU A 94 17.13 6.98 10.44
C GLU A 94 17.77 8.31 10.08
N GLN A 95 16.98 9.32 9.75
CA GLN A 95 17.46 10.64 9.42
C GLN A 95 18.17 11.30 10.61
N LEU A 96 17.65 11.18 11.82
CA LEU A 96 18.26 11.73 13.03
C LEU A 96 19.59 11.06 13.34
N THR A 97 19.76 9.79 13.03
CA THR A 97 21.05 9.09 13.24
C THR A 97 22.12 9.53 12.26
N ALA A 98 21.72 10.08 11.11
CA ALA A 98 22.65 10.55 10.07
C ALA A 98 22.99 12.04 10.19
N GLU A 99 22.25 12.82 10.99
CA GLU A 99 22.50 14.25 11.17
C GLU A 99 23.70 14.51 12.05
N ASN A 100 24.53 15.49 11.63
CA ASN A 100 25.70 15.93 12.38
C ASN A 100 25.59 17.38 12.90
N ASP A 101 24.53 18.10 12.48
CA ASP A 101 24.39 19.54 12.72
C ASP A 101 23.57 19.87 13.95
N THR A 102 22.92 18.90 14.58
CA THR A 102 22.08 19.11 15.76
C THR A 102 22.73 18.59 17.03
N ASP A 103 22.27 19.06 18.17
CA ASP A 103 22.74 18.60 19.47
C ASP A 103 22.50 17.10 19.65
N PRO A 104 23.55 16.30 19.97
CA PRO A 104 23.39 14.86 20.15
C PRO A 104 22.35 14.49 21.23
N GLY A 105 22.25 15.28 22.29
CA GLY A 105 21.27 15.03 23.35
C GLY A 105 19.83 15.17 22.87
N GLU A 106 19.55 16.21 22.10
CA GLU A 106 18.22 16.43 21.52
C GLU A 106 17.87 15.32 20.52
N ARG A 107 18.81 14.91 19.70
CA ARG A 107 18.62 13.81 18.74
C ARG A 107 18.25 12.51 19.45
N MET A 108 18.99 12.16 20.48
CA MET A 108 18.75 10.94 21.26
C MET A 108 17.38 10.96 21.94
N GLU A 109 16.98 12.12 22.46
CA GLU A 109 15.68 12.27 23.10
C GLU A 109 14.55 12.12 22.07
N ARG A 110 14.69 12.70 20.89
CA ARG A 110 13.71 12.57 19.81
C ARG A 110 13.59 11.11 19.34
N ILE A 111 14.71 10.43 19.18
CA ILE A 111 14.74 9.00 18.82
C ILE A 111 14.01 8.18 19.88
N ARG A 112 14.24 8.47 21.15
CA ARG A 112 13.57 7.78 22.25
C ARG A 112 12.05 7.98 22.24
N GLU A 113 11.60 9.22 21.99
CA GLU A 113 10.17 9.54 21.86
C GLU A 113 9.53 8.76 20.72
N LEU A 114 10.18 8.72 19.55
CA LEU A 114 9.68 7.99 18.40
C LEU A 114 9.61 6.49 18.66
N SER A 115 10.64 5.94 19.31
CA SER A 115 10.67 4.53 19.68
C SER A 115 9.54 4.17 20.63
N ARG A 116 9.29 5.01 21.64
CA ARG A 116 8.18 4.82 22.59
C ARG A 116 6.83 4.89 21.90
N SER A 117 6.68 5.83 20.97
CA SER A 117 5.46 5.96 20.18
C SER A 117 5.18 4.71 19.37
N LEU A 118 6.21 4.14 18.74
CA LEU A 118 6.10 2.90 17.98
C LEU A 118 5.66 1.72 18.87
N LEU A 119 6.23 1.61 20.05
CA LEU A 119 5.88 0.55 21.00
C LEU A 119 4.43 0.63 21.45
N LYS A 120 3.88 1.84 21.58
CA LYS A 120 2.48 2.04 21.98
C LYS A 120 1.48 1.63 20.92
N GLU A 121 1.84 1.69 19.65
CA GLU A 121 0.96 1.36 18.53
C GLU A 121 0.76 -0.15 18.37
N TRP A 122 1.64 -0.93 18.91
CA TRP A 122 1.63 -2.38 18.83
C TRP A 122 1.51 -3.02 20.19
#